data_f43242cf726b694e9a7a10dab670f73a
#
_entry.id   f43242cf726b694e9a7a10dab670f73a
#
_cell.length_a   1.000
_cell.length_b   1.000
_cell.length_c   1.000
_cell.angle_alpha   90.00
_cell.angle_beta   90.00
_cell.angle_gamma   90.00
#
_symmetry.space_group_name_H-M   'P 1'
#
loop_
_entity.id
_entity.type
_entity.pdbx_description
1 polymer ?
#
loop_
_entity_poly.entity_id
_entity_poly.type
_entity_poly.pdbx_seq_one_letter_code
_entity_poly.pdbx_strand_id
1 'polypeptide(L)'
;MPRVFAKACNTPESERQKAIDMLRYPVSSFLSVLLLCAVLPVVAQQQNDKPKRDWGKLSGSVESSWGVYMKDKVLGIDEVEQSYGTNTYINLNYAIKGFRFGLQYDIYEKPMLGFDANLEGNGLRGGFAAWSNSRWDITLGTFYDQFGSGLIFRAYEEREMGINTSLAGANIHWQPTDWLSTKILAGMPRRFMTFADSWVYGVDVELALLQALVPSSDAALQIGGSWVLRDDRSDNRKTDAPAAVSAFSGRLDFTKGAFSLGGEWVSKGESMRLDPEAGIVDTGTGRALLLNAGLDLPGFGISATWRSIENMSWRQDDSSDPSMNLNYIPALTKQHKYALCSLFPHEVHDFGGETGGQIDVFGEIPVGGNPRRPLRFAVNASMYRNMERNGDTYRFMGFGGDLLFAEAGLELEKKWGPDWKTIVAGTWQRHPETSRYGFGTMEMNTQIVVGDVLWQMTPKTSLRVELQHAWSDSKDDQRWAMGLVELGFAPSWMVYISDMCNYKSYGDNIHYYDAGVSYARKFLRAQLSYGRHRAGETCSGGICRYVPEYTGFNIEVSIIL
;
A
#
# COMPACT_ATOMS: atom_id res chain seq x y z
N MET A 1 -12.13 29.53 -38.62
CA MET A 1 -11.44 29.69 -37.34
C MET A 1 -11.15 31.14 -37.03
N PRO A 2 -12.12 31.99 -36.77
CA PRO A 2 -11.90 33.20 -35.96
C PRO A 2 -13.15 33.55 -35.11
N ARG A 3 -13.83 32.59 -34.44
CA ARG A 3 -14.98 32.89 -33.55
C ARG A 3 -14.85 32.33 -32.14
N VAL A 4 -13.76 31.68 -31.79
CA VAL A 4 -13.55 31.08 -30.44
C VAL A 4 -12.83 32.06 -29.50
N PHE A 5 -12.10 33.04 -29.99
CA PHE A 5 -11.38 34.00 -29.16
C PHE A 5 -12.21 35.21 -28.66
N ALA A 6 -13.43 35.39 -29.15
CA ALA A 6 -14.24 36.55 -28.77
C ALA A 6 -15.15 36.36 -27.53
N LYS A 7 -15.24 35.10 -26.99
CA LYS A 7 -16.07 34.81 -25.79
C LYS A 7 -15.33 34.90 -24.44
N ALA A 8 -14.01 35.02 -24.48
CA ALA A 8 -13.18 35.10 -23.26
C ALA A 8 -13.13 36.49 -22.60
N CYS A 9 -13.76 37.51 -23.22
CA CYS A 9 -13.68 38.90 -22.71
C CYS A 9 -14.88 39.38 -21.87
N ASN A 10 -15.92 38.57 -21.68
CA ASN A 10 -17.15 38.99 -20.95
C ASN A 10 -17.47 38.14 -19.71
N THR A 11 -16.49 37.56 -19.04
CA THR A 11 -16.69 37.01 -17.69
C THR A 11 -16.77 38.15 -16.67
N PRO A 12 -17.75 38.12 -15.76
CA PRO A 12 -17.86 39.13 -14.71
C PRO A 12 -16.58 39.23 -13.89
N GLU A 13 -16.21 40.45 -13.51
CA GLU A 13 -14.97 40.76 -12.77
C GLU A 13 -14.83 39.93 -11.47
N SER A 14 -16.00 39.59 -10.85
CA SER A 14 -16.07 38.71 -9.68
C SER A 14 -15.67 37.25 -9.94
N GLU A 15 -15.91 36.71 -11.14
CA GLU A 15 -15.48 35.36 -11.50
C GLU A 15 -13.99 35.33 -11.88
N ARG A 16 -13.47 36.39 -12.50
CA ARG A 16 -12.03 36.55 -12.72
C ARG A 16 -11.27 36.66 -11.40
N GLN A 17 -11.79 37.41 -10.44
CA GLN A 17 -11.16 37.56 -9.14
C GLN A 17 -11.19 36.25 -8.35
N LYS A 18 -12.30 35.49 -8.36
CA LYS A 18 -12.38 34.15 -7.79
C LYS A 18 -11.41 33.16 -8.43
N ALA A 19 -11.25 33.20 -9.76
CA ALA A 19 -10.29 32.35 -10.46
C ALA A 19 -8.83 32.72 -10.14
N ILE A 20 -8.54 34.02 -9.97
CA ILE A 20 -7.21 34.50 -9.57
C ILE A 20 -6.93 34.14 -8.11
N ASP A 21 -7.90 34.25 -7.24
CA ASP A 21 -7.77 33.90 -5.82
C ASP A 21 -7.70 32.36 -5.64
N MET A 22 -8.44 31.57 -6.44
CA MET A 22 -8.30 30.09 -6.47
C MET A 22 -6.89 29.62 -6.88
N LEU A 23 -6.20 30.37 -7.76
CA LEU A 23 -4.85 30.02 -8.21
C LEU A 23 -3.73 30.61 -7.32
N ARG A 24 -4.04 31.61 -6.51
CA ARG A 24 -3.05 32.36 -5.75
C ARG A 24 -2.44 31.57 -4.59
N TYR A 25 -3.24 30.80 -3.86
CA TYR A 25 -2.78 29.99 -2.73
C TYR A 25 -1.99 28.75 -3.16
N PRO A 26 -2.47 27.90 -4.10
CA PRO A 26 -1.68 26.73 -4.55
C PRO A 26 -0.40 27.12 -5.26
N VAL A 27 -0.37 28.25 -6.00
CA VAL A 27 0.85 28.73 -6.67
C VAL A 27 1.89 29.22 -5.67
N SER A 28 1.50 29.85 -4.56
CA SER A 28 2.45 30.32 -3.54
C SER A 28 3.08 29.15 -2.79
N SER A 29 2.32 28.11 -2.45
CA SER A 29 2.82 26.89 -1.81
C SER A 29 3.71 26.07 -2.75
N PHE A 30 3.33 25.97 -4.03
CA PHE A 30 4.15 25.34 -5.08
C PHE A 30 5.46 26.08 -5.31
N LEU A 31 5.44 27.43 -5.38
CA LEU A 31 6.65 28.27 -5.50
C LEU A 31 7.54 28.16 -4.26
N SER A 32 6.96 28.03 -3.06
CA SER A 32 7.73 27.87 -1.84
C SER A 32 8.45 26.52 -1.78
N VAL A 33 7.80 25.44 -2.21
CA VAL A 33 8.40 24.11 -2.36
C VAL A 33 9.50 24.14 -3.43
N LEU A 34 9.26 24.75 -4.59
CA LEU A 34 10.27 24.92 -5.65
C LEU A 34 11.47 25.75 -5.19
N LEU A 35 11.27 26.81 -4.40
CA LEU A 35 12.36 27.62 -3.84
C LEU A 35 13.17 26.84 -2.80
N LEU A 36 12.52 26.06 -1.90
CA LEU A 36 13.20 25.14 -1.00
C LEU A 36 14.03 24.11 -1.77
N CYS A 37 13.46 23.56 -2.84
CA CYS A 37 14.11 22.60 -3.73
C CYS A 37 15.32 23.19 -4.49
N ALA A 38 15.32 24.48 -4.78
CA ALA A 38 16.44 25.15 -5.46
C ALA A 38 17.61 25.50 -4.52
N VAL A 39 17.34 25.69 -3.22
CA VAL A 39 18.34 26.07 -2.21
C VAL A 39 19.09 24.85 -1.66
N LEU A 40 18.41 23.71 -1.49
CA LEU A 40 18.99 22.51 -0.89
C LEU A 40 20.18 21.91 -1.68
N PRO A 41 20.19 21.83 -3.03
CA PRO A 41 21.36 21.31 -3.76
C PRO A 41 22.58 22.21 -3.68
N VAL A 42 22.42 23.51 -3.45
CA VAL A 42 23.55 24.46 -3.33
C VAL A 42 24.34 24.20 -2.04
N VAL A 43 23.65 23.80 -0.96
CA VAL A 43 24.29 23.48 0.32
C VAL A 43 25.04 22.15 0.26
N ALA A 44 24.56 21.20 -0.53
CA ALA A 44 25.18 19.88 -0.69
C ALA A 44 26.46 19.86 -1.55
N GLN A 45 26.66 20.86 -2.44
CA GLN A 45 27.80 20.92 -3.37
C GLN A 45 29.07 21.60 -2.82
N GLN A 46 29.04 22.22 -1.64
CA GLN A 46 30.24 22.87 -1.04
C GLN A 46 31.11 21.90 -0.24
N GLN A 47 31.52 20.77 -0.80
CA GLN A 47 32.57 19.93 -0.20
C GLN A 47 33.89 20.08 -0.94
N ASN A 48 34.72 21.02 -0.48
CA ASN A 48 36.10 21.20 -0.95
C ASN A 48 37.09 20.23 -0.27
N ASP A 49 38.08 19.79 -1.03
CA ASP A 49 39.18 18.87 -0.66
C ASP A 49 40.11 19.40 0.44
N LYS A 50 39.80 19.06 1.69
CA LYS A 50 40.78 19.09 2.82
C LYS A 50 40.65 17.80 3.62
N PRO A 51 41.66 17.34 4.43
CA PRO A 51 41.60 16.11 5.22
C PRO A 51 40.33 16.12 6.05
N LYS A 52 39.42 15.18 5.72
CA LYS A 52 38.01 15.24 6.10
C LYS A 52 37.87 14.96 7.60
N ARG A 53 37.60 16.00 8.41
CA ARG A 53 36.81 15.80 9.63
C ARG A 53 35.51 15.12 9.18
N ASP A 54 35.16 14.00 9.82
CA ASP A 54 33.87 13.35 9.62
C ASP A 54 32.77 14.27 10.17
N TRP A 55 32.17 15.05 9.29
CA TRP A 55 31.04 15.94 9.60
C TRP A 55 29.70 15.23 9.55
N GLY A 56 29.70 13.88 9.35
CA GLY A 56 28.49 13.11 9.13
C GLY A 56 27.90 13.32 7.73
N LYS A 57 26.73 12.75 7.53
CA LYS A 57 26.00 12.80 6.25
C LYS A 57 24.62 13.40 6.48
N LEU A 58 24.33 14.49 5.80
CA LEU A 58 22.99 15.06 5.67
C LEU A 58 22.33 14.48 4.43
N SER A 59 21.07 14.10 4.53
CA SER A 59 20.22 13.65 3.43
C SER A 59 18.77 14.09 3.68
N GLY A 60 17.98 14.14 2.64
CA GLY A 60 16.58 14.53 2.75
C GLY A 60 15.77 14.17 1.52
N SER A 61 14.46 14.28 1.63
CA SER A 61 13.54 14.15 0.51
C SER A 61 12.40 15.14 0.63
N VAL A 62 11.88 15.54 -0.52
CA VAL A 62 10.60 16.25 -0.66
C VAL A 62 9.76 15.46 -1.64
N GLU A 63 8.58 15.05 -1.23
CA GLU A 63 7.60 14.38 -2.07
C GLU A 63 6.31 15.18 -2.00
N SER A 64 5.77 15.57 -3.15
CA SER A 64 4.56 16.39 -3.21
C SER A 64 3.65 15.90 -4.33
N SER A 65 2.40 15.64 -3.98
CA SER A 65 1.33 15.22 -4.89
C SER A 65 0.24 16.28 -4.87
N TRP A 66 -0.27 16.65 -6.04
CA TRP A 66 -1.31 17.64 -6.24
C TRP A 66 -2.37 17.09 -7.16
N GLY A 67 -3.65 17.29 -6.79
CA GLY A 67 -4.81 17.09 -7.64
C GLY A 67 -5.49 18.41 -7.92
N VAL A 68 -5.86 18.66 -9.17
CA VAL A 68 -6.72 19.80 -9.56
C VAL A 68 -7.97 19.23 -10.21
N TYR A 69 -9.12 19.40 -9.58
CA TYR A 69 -10.35 18.75 -9.95
C TYR A 69 -11.28 19.68 -10.74
N MET A 70 -11.93 19.13 -11.75
CA MET A 70 -12.70 19.89 -12.72
C MET A 70 -14.12 19.33 -12.84
N LYS A 71 -15.05 20.19 -13.28
CA LYS A 71 -16.41 19.78 -13.64
C LYS A 71 -16.38 18.79 -14.80
N ASP A 72 -17.20 17.75 -14.72
CA ASP A 72 -17.39 16.79 -15.79
C ASP A 72 -18.85 16.35 -15.87
N LYS A 73 -19.52 16.78 -16.91
CA LYS A 73 -20.95 16.46 -17.13
C LYS A 73 -21.19 14.96 -17.42
N VAL A 74 -20.19 14.25 -17.93
CA VAL A 74 -20.32 12.82 -18.21
C VAL A 74 -20.33 12.01 -16.92
N LEU A 75 -19.58 12.46 -15.89
CA LEU A 75 -19.61 11.91 -14.54
C LEU A 75 -20.74 12.51 -13.68
N GLY A 76 -21.54 13.44 -14.20
CA GLY A 76 -22.56 14.15 -13.40
C GLY A 76 -21.99 15.16 -12.40
N ILE A 77 -20.71 15.55 -12.54
CA ILE A 77 -20.04 16.50 -11.66
C ILE A 77 -20.31 17.93 -12.17
N ASP A 78 -21.46 18.48 -11.83
CA ASP A 78 -21.86 19.84 -12.20
C ASP A 78 -21.18 20.91 -11.33
N GLU A 79 -20.88 20.60 -10.07
CA GLU A 79 -20.15 21.44 -9.14
C GLU A 79 -19.01 20.67 -8.50
N VAL A 80 -17.87 21.32 -8.35
CA VAL A 80 -16.67 20.74 -7.74
C VAL A 80 -16.60 21.25 -6.30
N GLU A 81 -16.90 20.39 -5.35
CA GLU A 81 -16.85 20.75 -3.91
C GLU A 81 -15.42 21.08 -3.47
N GLN A 82 -14.47 20.29 -3.94
CA GLN A 82 -13.04 20.48 -3.70
C GLN A 82 -12.32 20.69 -5.04
N SER A 83 -11.84 21.90 -5.29
CA SER A 83 -11.18 22.24 -6.56
C SER A 83 -9.72 21.77 -6.66
N TYR A 84 -9.06 21.49 -5.54
CA TYR A 84 -7.70 20.95 -5.49
C TYR A 84 -7.48 20.14 -4.21
N GLY A 85 -6.45 19.30 -4.23
CA GLY A 85 -5.92 18.59 -3.07
C GLY A 85 -4.40 18.53 -3.12
N THR A 86 -3.75 18.43 -1.96
CA THR A 86 -2.28 18.37 -1.90
C THR A 86 -1.82 17.57 -0.69
N ASN A 87 -0.87 16.67 -0.94
CA ASN A 87 -0.17 15.91 0.09
C ASN A 87 1.34 16.12 -0.12
N THR A 88 2.03 16.71 0.85
CA THR A 88 3.46 16.99 0.77
C THR A 88 4.18 16.48 2.00
N TYR A 89 5.30 15.81 1.78
CA TYR A 89 6.16 15.22 2.80
C TYR A 89 7.59 15.74 2.66
N ILE A 90 8.14 16.27 3.73
CA ILE A 90 9.50 16.78 3.79
C ILE A 90 10.24 15.99 4.86
N ASN A 91 11.30 15.27 4.47
CA ASN A 91 12.14 14.51 5.38
C ASN A 91 13.55 15.08 5.38
N LEU A 92 14.14 15.18 6.57
CA LEU A 92 15.52 15.57 6.79
C LEU A 92 16.19 14.58 7.72
N ASN A 93 17.32 14.02 7.33
CA ASN A 93 18.07 13.05 8.10
C ASN A 93 19.54 13.45 8.21
N TYR A 94 20.12 13.27 9.40
CA TYR A 94 21.53 13.48 9.66
C TYR A 94 22.13 12.29 10.39
N ALA A 95 23.26 11.77 9.89
CA ALA A 95 23.94 10.62 10.46
C ALA A 95 25.42 10.92 10.74
N ILE A 96 25.91 10.60 11.92
CA ILE A 96 27.29 10.74 12.34
C ILE A 96 27.68 9.70 13.41
N LYS A 97 28.73 8.90 13.16
CA LYS A 97 29.36 8.00 14.17
C LYS A 97 28.37 7.12 14.94
N GLY A 98 27.41 6.48 14.21
CA GLY A 98 26.40 5.63 14.83
C GLY A 98 25.17 6.39 15.36
N PHE A 99 25.20 7.71 15.45
CA PHE A 99 24.01 8.53 15.72
C PHE A 99 23.26 8.87 14.44
N ARG A 100 21.94 8.85 14.52
CA ARG A 100 21.01 9.25 13.45
C ARG A 100 19.97 10.18 14.05
N PHE A 101 19.64 11.23 13.33
CA PHE A 101 18.59 12.18 13.67
C PHE A 101 17.69 12.36 12.45
N GLY A 102 16.40 12.41 12.67
CA GLY A 102 15.44 12.63 11.58
C GLY A 102 14.34 13.58 11.99
N LEU A 103 13.83 14.33 11.01
CA LEU A 103 12.66 15.19 11.14
C LEU A 103 11.77 14.95 9.93
N GLN A 104 10.45 14.91 10.17
CA GLN A 104 9.44 14.83 9.14
C GLN A 104 8.43 15.96 9.31
N TYR A 105 8.17 16.69 8.23
CA TYR A 105 7.17 17.74 8.18
C TYR A 105 6.18 17.45 7.05
N ASP A 106 4.89 17.37 7.38
CA ASP A 106 3.83 17.06 6.43
C ASP A 106 2.93 18.28 6.22
N ILE A 107 2.41 18.39 4.99
CA ILE A 107 1.48 19.44 4.59
C ILE A 107 0.32 18.80 3.82
N TYR A 108 -0.90 18.93 4.37
CA TYR A 108 -2.16 18.59 3.73
C TYR A 108 -3.03 19.86 3.78
N GLU A 109 -2.81 20.78 2.85
CA GLU A 109 -3.57 22.05 2.85
C GLU A 109 -5.07 21.78 2.63
N LYS A 110 -5.36 20.90 1.68
CA LYS A 110 -6.58 20.10 1.55
C LYS A 110 -6.14 18.71 1.14
N PRO A 111 -6.44 17.64 1.87
CA PRO A 111 -6.07 16.30 1.46
C PRO A 111 -6.59 15.99 0.05
N MET A 112 -5.86 15.19 -0.72
CA MET A 112 -6.33 14.75 -2.03
C MET A 112 -7.63 13.94 -1.90
N LEU A 113 -8.45 13.90 -2.95
CA LEU A 113 -9.72 13.16 -2.95
C LEU A 113 -9.53 11.70 -2.50
N GLY A 114 -10.45 11.24 -1.66
CA GLY A 114 -10.41 9.92 -1.04
C GLY A 114 -9.50 9.80 0.19
N PHE A 115 -8.68 10.79 0.51
CA PHE A 115 -7.97 10.84 1.79
C PHE A 115 -8.88 11.33 2.91
N ASP A 116 -8.59 10.89 4.14
CA ASP A 116 -9.37 11.31 5.31
C ASP A 116 -9.21 12.82 5.54
N ALA A 117 -10.33 13.51 5.77
CA ALA A 117 -10.36 14.95 6.04
C ALA A 117 -9.62 15.34 7.33
N ASN A 118 -9.50 14.43 8.30
CA ASN A 118 -8.74 14.65 9.54
C ASN A 118 -7.22 14.80 9.31
N LEU A 119 -6.74 14.51 8.10
CA LEU A 119 -5.37 14.80 7.70
C LEU A 119 -5.13 16.28 7.40
N GLU A 120 -6.19 17.10 7.20
CA GLU A 120 -6.03 18.51 6.87
C GLU A 120 -5.19 19.25 7.91
N GLY A 121 -4.18 19.97 7.44
CA GLY A 121 -3.26 20.74 8.27
C GLY A 121 -1.81 20.61 7.83
N ASN A 122 -0.93 21.16 8.63
CA ASN A 122 0.52 21.06 8.43
C ASN A 122 1.26 21.07 9.77
N GLY A 123 2.44 20.48 9.80
CA GLY A 123 3.25 20.49 11.00
C GLY A 123 4.38 19.48 11.03
N LEU A 124 5.19 19.57 12.10
CA LEU A 124 6.21 18.59 12.40
C LEU A 124 5.52 17.29 12.84
N ARG A 125 5.65 16.27 12.00
CA ARG A 125 4.98 14.97 12.19
C ARG A 125 5.74 14.00 13.01
N GLY A 126 7.05 14.08 12.96
CA GLY A 126 7.91 13.21 13.67
C GLY A 126 9.31 13.76 13.76
N GLY A 127 9.98 13.35 14.81
CA GLY A 127 11.40 13.57 14.98
C GLY A 127 11.96 12.46 15.83
N PHE A 128 13.15 12.01 15.50
CA PHE A 128 13.83 10.97 16.27
C PHE A 128 15.32 11.27 16.44
N ALA A 129 15.86 10.72 17.52
CA ALA A 129 17.28 10.56 17.75
C ALA A 129 17.56 9.08 17.97
N ALA A 130 18.47 8.51 17.23
CA ALA A 130 18.82 7.10 17.34
C ALA A 130 20.34 6.92 17.46
N TRP A 131 20.72 5.87 18.16
CA TRP A 131 22.11 5.42 18.27
C TRP A 131 22.19 3.93 18.02
N SER A 132 23.13 3.51 17.20
CA SER A 132 23.33 2.11 16.88
C SER A 132 24.80 1.71 16.87
N ASN A 133 25.03 0.45 17.26
CA ASN A 133 26.28 -0.26 17.10
C ASN A 133 26.00 -1.70 16.65
N SER A 134 26.98 -2.61 16.73
CA SER A 134 26.83 -4.01 16.30
C SER A 134 25.79 -4.83 17.11
N ARG A 135 25.36 -4.38 18.28
CA ARG A 135 24.49 -5.13 19.20
C ARG A 135 23.25 -4.37 19.65
N TRP A 136 23.24 -3.07 19.51
CA TRP A 136 22.18 -2.18 19.98
C TRP A 136 21.73 -1.24 18.86
N ASP A 137 20.44 -1.06 18.72
CA ASP A 137 19.83 0.06 18.02
C ASP A 137 18.76 0.66 18.96
N ILE A 138 18.95 1.90 19.36
CA ILE A 138 18.08 2.59 20.32
C ILE A 138 17.55 3.83 19.62
N THR A 139 16.24 3.96 19.55
CA THR A 139 15.54 5.12 18.96
C THR A 139 14.64 5.77 20.00
N LEU A 140 14.76 7.09 20.14
CA LEU A 140 13.90 7.95 20.95
C LEU A 140 13.17 8.94 20.04
N GLY A 141 11.89 9.14 20.26
CA GLY A 141 11.01 9.97 19.45
C GLY A 141 10.11 9.13 18.56
N THR A 142 9.88 9.53 17.31
CA THR A 142 9.00 8.81 16.38
C THR A 142 9.73 7.64 15.75
N PHE A 143 9.10 6.46 15.76
CA PHE A 143 9.65 5.25 15.16
C PHE A 143 8.57 4.36 14.54
N TYR A 144 9.03 3.46 13.67
CA TYR A 144 8.27 2.38 13.06
C TYR A 144 8.91 1.06 13.48
N ASP A 145 8.09 0.04 13.73
CA ASP A 145 8.55 -1.31 14.00
C ASP A 145 7.46 -2.35 13.70
N GLN A 146 7.86 -3.60 13.61
CA GLN A 146 6.97 -4.73 13.35
C GLN A 146 7.44 -5.95 14.16
N PHE A 147 6.47 -6.73 14.67
CA PHE A 147 6.70 -8.02 15.31
C PHE A 147 6.16 -9.13 14.41
N GLY A 148 6.98 -10.12 14.12
CA GLY A 148 6.64 -11.23 13.23
C GLY A 148 6.13 -10.77 11.86
N SER A 149 5.02 -11.36 11.41
CA SER A 149 4.37 -11.01 10.14
C SER A 149 3.65 -9.65 10.16
N GLY A 150 3.51 -9.03 11.34
CA GLY A 150 2.71 -7.83 11.55
C GLY A 150 1.29 -8.11 12.05
N LEU A 151 0.86 -9.35 12.10
CA LEU A 151 -0.49 -9.72 12.59
C LEU A 151 -0.73 -9.30 14.04
N ILE A 152 0.31 -9.32 14.89
CA ILE A 152 0.20 -8.85 16.28
C ILE A 152 0.47 -7.34 16.39
N PHE A 153 1.46 -6.82 15.67
CA PHE A 153 1.86 -5.42 15.73
C PHE A 153 2.66 -5.00 14.51
N ARG A 154 2.28 -3.87 13.91
CA ARG A 154 3.06 -3.16 12.90
C ARG A 154 2.75 -1.67 12.94
N ALA A 155 3.75 -0.86 13.25
CA ALA A 155 3.73 0.58 13.04
C ALA A 155 4.41 0.90 11.70
N TYR A 156 3.69 1.56 10.77
CA TYR A 156 4.15 1.80 9.42
C TYR A 156 3.59 3.09 8.82
N GLU A 157 4.16 3.53 7.71
CA GLU A 157 3.64 4.61 6.88
C GLU A 157 3.32 4.06 5.48
N GLU A 158 2.13 4.37 4.98
CA GLU A 158 1.66 4.10 3.64
C GLU A 158 1.08 5.38 3.06
N ARG A 159 1.91 6.14 2.36
CA ARG A 159 1.57 7.50 1.88
C ARG A 159 0.46 7.49 0.85
N GLU A 160 0.41 6.48 0.00
CA GLU A 160 -0.65 6.31 -1.00
C GLU A 160 -2.02 6.09 -0.35
N MET A 161 -2.05 5.57 0.86
CA MET A 161 -3.27 5.34 1.64
C MET A 161 -3.57 6.46 2.65
N GLY A 162 -2.64 7.36 2.90
CA GLY A 162 -2.73 8.35 3.97
C GLY A 162 -2.57 7.75 5.38
N ILE A 163 -2.03 6.54 5.48
CA ILE A 163 -1.84 5.82 6.73
C ILE A 163 -0.47 6.14 7.31
N ASN A 164 -0.44 6.50 8.59
CA ASN A 164 0.78 6.56 9.37
C ASN A 164 0.47 6.20 10.83
N THR A 165 0.90 5.02 11.23
CA THR A 165 0.70 4.45 12.57
C THR A 165 1.99 4.43 13.40
N SER A 166 2.94 5.34 13.12
CA SER A 166 4.17 5.48 13.90
C SER A 166 3.87 5.67 15.39
N LEU A 167 4.81 5.22 16.23
CA LEU A 167 4.77 5.46 17.66
C LEU A 167 5.72 6.60 18.04
N ALA A 168 5.32 7.45 18.99
CA ALA A 168 6.19 8.42 19.62
C ALA A 168 6.57 7.91 21.03
N GLY A 169 7.85 7.59 21.23
CA GLY A 169 8.33 7.01 22.48
C GLY A 169 9.76 6.50 22.41
N ALA A 170 9.98 5.26 22.81
CA ALA A 170 11.28 4.61 22.80
C ALA A 170 11.19 3.22 22.16
N ASN A 171 12.19 2.89 21.37
CA ASN A 171 12.36 1.59 20.73
C ASN A 171 13.81 1.12 20.90
N ILE A 172 13.99 -0.12 21.36
CA ILE A 172 15.29 -0.73 21.65
C ILE A 172 15.35 -2.08 20.95
N HIS A 173 16.30 -2.23 20.04
CA HIS A 173 16.67 -3.53 19.50
C HIS A 173 18.00 -3.95 20.14
N TRP A 174 18.02 -5.14 20.70
CA TRP A 174 19.18 -5.72 21.37
C TRP A 174 19.48 -7.10 20.82
N GLN A 175 20.68 -7.28 20.29
CA GLN A 175 21.18 -8.54 19.75
C GLN A 175 22.45 -8.96 20.51
N PRO A 176 22.31 -9.56 21.71
CA PRO A 176 23.46 -9.94 22.55
C PRO A 176 24.36 -10.98 21.88
N THR A 177 23.78 -11.85 21.06
CA THR A 177 24.47 -12.90 20.30
C THR A 177 23.91 -12.96 18.88
N ASP A 178 24.57 -13.69 18.00
CA ASP A 178 24.13 -13.85 16.61
C ASP A 178 22.84 -14.71 16.47
N TRP A 179 22.48 -15.43 17.53
CA TRP A 179 21.33 -16.31 17.58
C TRP A 179 20.16 -15.80 18.45
N LEU A 180 20.31 -14.66 19.14
CA LEU A 180 19.26 -14.06 19.98
C LEU A 180 19.06 -12.60 19.59
N SER A 181 17.83 -12.23 19.24
CA SER A 181 17.37 -10.87 19.00
C SER A 181 16.19 -10.55 19.90
N THR A 182 16.17 -9.34 20.45
CA THR A 182 15.08 -8.85 21.31
C THR A 182 14.74 -7.41 20.92
N LYS A 183 13.45 -7.13 20.80
CA LYS A 183 12.92 -5.78 20.63
C LYS A 183 12.05 -5.42 21.84
N ILE A 184 12.18 -4.18 22.29
CA ILE A 184 11.37 -3.62 23.38
C ILE A 184 10.92 -2.24 22.94
N LEU A 185 9.63 -1.97 23.00
CA LEU A 185 9.10 -0.68 22.62
C LEU A 185 8.03 -0.18 23.60
N ALA A 186 7.92 1.15 23.69
CA ALA A 186 6.84 1.85 24.36
C ALA A 186 6.60 3.19 23.67
N GLY A 187 5.35 3.52 23.34
CA GLY A 187 5.04 4.78 22.71
C GLY A 187 3.53 5.01 22.51
N MET A 188 3.20 6.25 22.22
CA MET A 188 1.86 6.68 21.83
C MET A 188 1.69 6.55 20.32
N PRO A 189 0.65 5.86 19.81
CA PRO A 189 0.41 5.76 18.39
C PRO A 189 0.00 7.11 17.79
N ARG A 190 0.44 7.35 16.57
CA ARG A 190 0.02 8.51 15.80
C ARG A 190 -1.41 8.33 15.31
N ARG A 191 -2.22 9.39 15.45
CA ARG A 191 -3.59 9.50 14.96
C ARG A 191 -3.71 10.73 14.07
N PHE A 192 -3.76 10.56 12.75
CA PHE A 192 -3.76 11.65 11.76
C PHE A 192 -2.64 12.68 12.05
N MET A 193 -3.04 13.88 12.44
CA MET A 193 -2.16 15.02 12.72
C MET A 193 -1.73 15.11 14.19
N THR A 194 -2.19 14.21 15.06
CA THR A 194 -1.93 14.18 16.51
C THR A 194 -1.45 12.80 16.97
N PHE A 195 -1.51 12.52 18.25
CA PHE A 195 -1.30 11.20 18.85
C PHE A 195 -2.59 10.74 19.51
N ALA A 196 -2.81 9.43 19.56
CA ALA A 196 -3.93 8.84 20.28
C ALA A 196 -3.73 8.94 21.80
N ASP A 197 -4.83 8.93 22.55
CA ASP A 197 -4.82 8.90 24.02
C ASP A 197 -4.62 7.47 24.55
N SER A 198 -3.68 6.75 23.95
CA SER A 198 -3.33 5.38 24.32
C SER A 198 -1.82 5.18 24.34
N TRP A 199 -1.39 4.16 25.07
CA TRP A 199 0.00 3.72 25.09
C TRP A 199 0.09 2.29 24.58
N VAL A 200 1.13 2.04 23.79
CA VAL A 200 1.47 0.71 23.30
C VAL A 200 2.82 0.31 23.89
N TYR A 201 2.86 -0.87 24.50
CA TYR A 201 4.06 -1.51 25.02
C TYR A 201 4.25 -2.82 24.27
N GLY A 202 5.48 -3.16 23.92
CA GLY A 202 5.76 -4.39 23.19
C GLY A 202 7.12 -4.99 23.52
N VAL A 203 7.14 -6.32 23.50
CA VAL A 203 8.37 -7.12 23.58
C VAL A 203 8.30 -8.20 22.52
N ASP A 204 9.38 -8.37 21.77
CA ASP A 204 9.56 -9.40 20.78
C ASP A 204 10.90 -10.09 20.97
N VAL A 205 10.92 -11.42 20.94
CA VAL A 205 12.14 -12.23 21.12
C VAL A 205 12.22 -13.24 19.99
N GLU A 206 13.35 -13.32 19.33
CA GLU A 206 13.65 -14.28 18.30
C GLU A 206 14.93 -15.07 18.61
N LEU A 207 14.84 -16.38 18.43
CA LEU A 207 15.90 -17.34 18.73
C LEU A 207 16.20 -18.17 17.49
N ALA A 208 17.38 -18.01 16.91
CA ALA A 208 17.90 -18.89 15.85
C ALA A 208 18.43 -20.19 16.49
N LEU A 209 17.50 -21.12 16.80
CA LEU A 209 17.73 -22.27 17.67
C LEU A 209 18.80 -23.22 17.13
N LEU A 210 18.77 -23.55 15.84
CA LEU A 210 19.78 -24.45 15.26
C LEU A 210 21.17 -23.80 15.19
N GLN A 211 21.25 -22.49 14.95
CA GLN A 211 22.54 -21.78 15.02
C GLN A 211 23.12 -21.77 16.43
N ALA A 212 22.26 -21.69 17.47
CA ALA A 212 22.68 -21.74 18.87
C ALA A 212 23.17 -23.14 19.28
N LEU A 213 22.47 -24.21 18.86
CA LEU A 213 22.73 -25.57 19.32
C LEU A 213 23.66 -26.35 18.40
N VAL A 214 23.58 -26.14 17.10
CA VAL A 214 24.32 -26.87 16.06
C VAL A 214 24.81 -25.87 14.99
N PRO A 215 25.84 -25.06 15.27
CA PRO A 215 26.32 -24.01 14.36
C PRO A 215 26.73 -24.49 12.95
N SER A 216 27.02 -25.77 12.80
CA SER A 216 27.39 -26.39 11.53
C SER A 216 26.19 -26.94 10.73
N SER A 217 24.96 -26.76 11.22
CA SER A 217 23.77 -27.23 10.50
C SER A 217 23.58 -26.47 9.19
N ASP A 218 23.22 -27.18 8.12
CA ASP A 218 22.74 -26.63 6.84
C ASP A 218 21.27 -26.23 6.86
N ALA A 219 20.58 -26.55 7.96
CA ALA A 219 19.20 -26.12 8.22
C ALA A 219 19.18 -24.95 9.20
N ALA A 220 18.21 -24.06 9.07
CA ALA A 220 17.90 -23.02 10.02
C ALA A 220 16.53 -23.27 10.66
N LEU A 221 16.46 -23.10 11.98
CA LEU A 221 15.21 -23.11 12.74
C LEU A 221 15.17 -21.87 13.61
N GLN A 222 14.22 -21.00 13.35
CA GLN A 222 13.94 -19.80 14.14
C GLN A 222 12.64 -19.97 14.91
N ILE A 223 12.65 -19.60 16.17
CA ILE A 223 11.48 -19.56 17.04
C ILE A 223 11.34 -18.14 17.54
N GLY A 224 10.13 -17.59 17.48
CA GLY A 224 9.84 -16.25 17.96
C GLY A 224 8.64 -16.21 18.89
N GLY A 225 8.60 -15.21 19.75
CA GLY A 225 7.45 -14.91 20.59
C GLY A 225 7.34 -13.42 20.86
N SER A 226 6.12 -12.91 20.82
CA SER A 226 5.83 -11.50 21.07
C SER A 226 4.72 -11.30 22.07
N TRP A 227 4.79 -10.19 22.78
CA TRP A 227 3.71 -9.67 23.61
C TRP A 227 3.55 -8.18 23.31
N VAL A 228 2.30 -7.76 23.16
CA VAL A 228 1.94 -6.34 22.97
C VAL A 228 0.79 -6.00 23.89
N LEU A 229 0.85 -4.86 24.55
CA LEU A 229 -0.21 -4.29 25.37
C LEU A 229 -0.59 -2.92 24.81
N ARG A 230 -1.88 -2.70 24.53
CA ARG A 230 -2.47 -1.36 24.36
C ARG A 230 -3.18 -0.97 25.64
N ASP A 231 -2.85 0.21 26.18
CA ASP A 231 -3.51 0.83 27.33
C ASP A 231 -4.25 2.07 26.84
N ASP A 232 -5.55 1.92 26.60
CA ASP A 232 -6.46 2.97 26.10
C ASP A 232 -6.89 3.85 27.28
N ARG A 233 -6.46 5.11 27.28
CA ARG A 233 -6.78 6.10 28.29
C ARG A 233 -7.80 7.14 27.83
N SER A 234 -8.42 6.91 26.67
CA SER A 234 -9.43 7.82 26.13
C SER A 234 -10.70 7.84 26.98
N ASP A 235 -11.29 9.02 27.16
CA ASP A 235 -12.54 9.20 27.89
C ASP A 235 -13.77 8.84 27.04
N ASN A 236 -13.61 8.69 25.72
CA ASN A 236 -14.70 8.51 24.75
C ASN A 236 -14.78 7.09 24.18
N ARG A 237 -14.56 6.06 25.01
CA ARG A 237 -14.67 4.68 24.56
C ARG A 237 -16.11 4.34 24.15
N LYS A 238 -16.24 3.63 23.03
CA LYS A 238 -17.56 3.28 22.45
C LYS A 238 -18.13 1.98 23.00
N THR A 239 -17.33 1.22 23.74
CA THR A 239 -17.70 -0.09 24.28
C THR A 239 -17.26 -0.25 25.73
N ASP A 240 -17.78 -1.29 26.40
CA ASP A 240 -17.33 -1.72 27.73
C ASP A 240 -16.08 -2.62 27.68
N ALA A 241 -15.40 -2.72 26.53
CA ALA A 241 -14.16 -3.48 26.40
C ALA A 241 -13.12 -3.01 27.42
N PRO A 242 -12.23 -3.90 27.91
CA PRO A 242 -11.15 -3.51 28.81
C PRO A 242 -10.27 -2.41 28.21
N ALA A 243 -9.90 -1.40 29.00
CA ALA A 243 -8.98 -0.35 28.57
C ALA A 243 -7.60 -0.93 28.18
N ALA A 244 -7.12 -1.88 28.97
CA ALA A 244 -5.85 -2.57 28.75
C ALA A 244 -6.11 -3.90 28.00
N VAL A 245 -5.65 -3.99 26.75
CA VAL A 245 -5.77 -5.17 25.90
C VAL A 245 -4.40 -5.73 25.60
N SER A 246 -4.17 -7.00 25.92
CA SER A 246 -2.95 -7.73 25.57
C SER A 246 -3.14 -8.63 24.37
N ALA A 247 -2.09 -8.77 23.56
CA ALA A 247 -1.99 -9.80 22.54
C ALA A 247 -0.66 -10.54 22.67
N PHE A 248 -0.65 -11.82 22.23
CA PHE A 248 0.52 -12.70 22.25
C PHE A 248 0.66 -13.36 20.89
N SER A 249 1.91 -13.54 20.43
CA SER A 249 2.20 -14.39 19.28
C SER A 249 3.29 -15.41 19.55
N GLY A 250 3.21 -16.55 18.84
CA GLY A 250 4.27 -17.54 18.76
C GLY A 250 4.56 -17.89 17.33
N ARG A 251 5.85 -17.95 16.95
CA ARG A 251 6.32 -18.18 15.58
C ARG A 251 7.32 -19.31 15.51
N LEU A 252 7.31 -19.99 14.37
CA LEU A 252 8.31 -20.98 14.02
C LEU A 252 8.60 -20.87 12.51
N ASP A 253 9.86 -20.77 12.15
CA ASP A 253 10.33 -20.76 10.76
C ASP A 253 11.47 -21.76 10.60
N PHE A 254 11.31 -22.66 9.64
CA PHE A 254 12.27 -23.70 9.30
C PHE A 254 12.66 -23.59 7.84
N THR A 255 13.97 -23.64 7.56
CA THR A 255 14.49 -23.71 6.19
C THR A 255 15.56 -24.77 6.09
N LYS A 256 15.55 -25.55 5.00
CA LYS A 256 16.59 -26.50 4.66
C LYS A 256 16.71 -26.67 3.15
N GLY A 257 17.86 -26.27 2.60
CA GLY A 257 18.08 -26.31 1.15
C GLY A 257 17.02 -25.49 0.41
N ALA A 258 16.26 -26.13 -0.47
CA ALA A 258 15.18 -25.51 -1.24
C ALA A 258 13.83 -25.42 -0.50
N PHE A 259 13.70 -26.01 0.66
CA PHE A 259 12.44 -26.12 1.38
C PHE A 259 12.35 -25.09 2.51
N SER A 260 11.19 -24.42 2.65
CA SER A 260 10.84 -23.55 3.76
C SER A 260 9.46 -23.88 4.31
N LEU A 261 9.30 -23.75 5.62
CA LEU A 261 8.02 -23.88 6.33
C LEU A 261 7.98 -22.87 7.45
N GLY A 262 6.93 -22.09 7.54
CA GLY A 262 6.72 -21.07 8.60
C GLY A 262 5.32 -21.09 9.13
N GLY A 263 5.17 -20.58 10.35
CA GLY A 263 3.86 -20.39 10.96
C GLY A 263 3.88 -19.38 12.09
N GLU A 264 2.79 -18.63 12.23
CA GLU A 264 2.55 -17.68 13.31
C GLU A 264 1.13 -17.87 13.86
N TRP A 265 1.03 -18.03 15.15
CA TRP A 265 -0.21 -17.99 15.90
C TRP A 265 -0.29 -16.70 16.71
N VAL A 266 -1.46 -16.02 16.65
CA VAL A 266 -1.73 -14.82 17.44
C VAL A 266 -3.03 -14.99 18.22
N SER A 267 -3.03 -14.51 19.46
CA SER A 267 -4.21 -14.41 20.33
C SER A 267 -4.28 -13.01 20.92
N LYS A 268 -5.42 -12.35 20.78
CA LYS A 268 -5.71 -11.00 21.27
C LYS A 268 -6.84 -11.07 22.30
N GLY A 269 -6.70 -10.36 23.43
CA GLY A 269 -7.72 -10.20 24.44
C GLY A 269 -8.98 -9.49 23.91
N GLU A 270 -9.99 -9.44 24.77
CA GLU A 270 -11.25 -8.78 24.44
C GLU A 270 -11.03 -7.30 24.10
N SER A 271 -11.56 -6.87 22.97
CA SER A 271 -11.46 -5.50 22.47
C SER A 271 -12.71 -5.15 21.66
N MET A 272 -12.88 -3.87 21.34
CA MET A 272 -13.94 -3.41 20.46
C MET A 272 -13.91 -4.17 19.13
N ARG A 273 -15.07 -4.60 18.67
CA ARG A 273 -15.32 -5.25 17.41
C ARG A 273 -16.34 -4.42 16.63
N LEU A 274 -16.01 -4.06 15.39
CA LEU A 274 -16.90 -3.29 14.52
C LEU A 274 -17.21 -4.08 13.27
N ASP A 275 -18.50 -4.25 13.02
CA ASP A 275 -19.02 -4.66 11.72
C ASP A 275 -19.30 -3.37 10.91
N PRO A 276 -18.50 -3.06 9.89
CA PRO A 276 -18.68 -1.84 9.10
C PRO A 276 -19.96 -1.87 8.25
N GLU A 277 -20.44 -3.06 7.84
CA GLU A 277 -21.64 -3.21 7.01
C GLU A 277 -22.92 -3.09 7.84
N ALA A 278 -22.97 -3.80 8.97
CA ALA A 278 -24.14 -3.79 9.85
C ALA A 278 -24.15 -2.61 10.83
N GLY A 279 -23.04 -1.88 10.96
CA GLY A 279 -22.88 -0.81 11.96
C GLY A 279 -22.89 -1.32 13.40
N ILE A 280 -22.69 -2.63 13.60
CA ILE A 280 -22.71 -3.25 14.92
C ILE A 280 -21.38 -2.96 15.62
N VAL A 281 -21.46 -2.50 16.87
CA VAL A 281 -20.30 -2.30 17.74
C VAL A 281 -20.52 -3.17 18.98
N ASP A 282 -19.66 -4.17 19.17
CA ASP A 282 -19.65 -5.04 20.34
C ASP A 282 -18.22 -5.34 20.80
N THR A 283 -17.99 -6.36 21.60
CA THR A 283 -16.68 -6.76 22.08
C THR A 283 -16.40 -8.23 21.75
N GLY A 284 -15.13 -8.56 21.56
CA GLY A 284 -14.71 -9.93 21.32
C GLY A 284 -13.19 -10.12 21.41
N THR A 285 -12.81 -11.37 21.64
CA THR A 285 -11.41 -11.80 21.55
C THR A 285 -11.02 -12.00 20.09
N GLY A 286 -9.72 -11.85 19.79
CA GLY A 286 -9.19 -12.05 18.44
C GLY A 286 -8.19 -13.21 18.39
N ARG A 287 -8.11 -13.88 17.24
CA ARG A 287 -7.12 -14.93 16.98
C ARG A 287 -6.78 -15.03 15.50
N ALA A 288 -5.52 -15.37 15.24
CA ALA A 288 -5.05 -15.60 13.88
C ALA A 288 -4.08 -16.77 13.81
N LEU A 289 -4.09 -17.47 12.69
CA LEU A 289 -3.08 -18.44 12.29
C LEU A 289 -2.65 -18.13 10.86
N LEU A 290 -1.36 -17.99 10.66
CA LEU A 290 -0.72 -17.87 9.36
C LEU A 290 0.25 -19.05 9.19
N LEU A 291 0.16 -19.75 8.06
CA LEU A 291 1.07 -20.83 7.68
C LEU A 291 1.64 -20.55 6.31
N ASN A 292 2.93 -20.76 6.14
CA ASN A 292 3.65 -20.57 4.89
C ASN A 292 4.47 -21.83 4.57
N ALA A 293 4.50 -22.24 3.32
CA ALA A 293 5.37 -23.28 2.82
C ALA A 293 5.96 -22.87 1.48
N GLY A 294 7.22 -23.24 1.24
CA GLY A 294 7.90 -22.90 -0.01
C GLY A 294 8.85 -24.00 -0.46
N LEU A 295 8.97 -24.14 -1.77
CA LEU A 295 9.98 -24.95 -2.44
C LEU A 295 10.59 -24.12 -3.56
N ASP A 296 11.88 -23.84 -3.50
CA ASP A 296 12.60 -23.02 -4.48
C ASP A 296 13.74 -23.82 -5.12
N LEU A 297 13.50 -24.26 -6.35
CA LEU A 297 14.44 -25.04 -7.15
C LEU A 297 14.97 -24.19 -8.31
N PRO A 298 16.15 -24.49 -8.87
CA PRO A 298 16.65 -23.79 -10.05
C PRO A 298 15.65 -23.82 -11.21
N GLY A 299 15.09 -22.65 -11.55
CA GLY A 299 14.12 -22.48 -12.64
C GLY A 299 12.68 -22.90 -12.30
N PHE A 300 12.36 -23.25 -11.04
CA PHE A 300 11.01 -23.60 -10.61
C PHE A 300 10.82 -23.26 -9.13
N GLY A 301 9.70 -22.61 -8.79
CA GLY A 301 9.33 -22.34 -7.41
C GLY A 301 7.84 -22.56 -7.17
N ILE A 302 7.52 -22.93 -5.94
CA ILE A 302 6.16 -23.01 -5.45
C ILE A 302 6.10 -22.42 -4.04
N SER A 303 5.13 -21.59 -3.77
CA SER A 303 4.82 -21.09 -2.44
C SER A 303 3.33 -21.26 -2.14
N ALA A 304 3.03 -21.53 -0.88
CA ALA A 304 1.66 -21.65 -0.38
C ALA A 304 1.54 -20.89 0.93
N THR A 305 0.46 -20.16 1.08
CA THR A 305 0.12 -19.44 2.30
C THR A 305 -1.31 -19.79 2.69
N TRP A 306 -1.53 -20.11 3.96
CA TRP A 306 -2.85 -20.31 4.55
C TRP A 306 -3.03 -19.34 5.70
N ARG A 307 -4.20 -18.69 5.77
CA ARG A 307 -4.56 -17.83 6.90
C ARG A 307 -5.97 -18.11 7.40
N SER A 308 -6.11 -18.07 8.70
CA SER A 308 -7.40 -18.03 9.40
C SER A 308 -7.35 -16.89 10.39
N ILE A 309 -8.28 -15.95 10.32
CA ILE A 309 -8.33 -14.77 11.20
C ILE A 309 -9.76 -14.54 11.71
N GLU A 310 -9.88 -14.03 12.91
CA GLU A 310 -11.14 -13.64 13.54
C GLU A 310 -10.87 -12.49 14.50
N ASN A 311 -11.55 -11.35 14.31
CA ASN A 311 -11.47 -10.16 15.15
C ASN A 311 -10.04 -9.72 15.49
N MET A 312 -9.15 -9.73 14.51
CA MET A 312 -7.75 -9.34 14.70
C MET A 312 -7.50 -7.85 14.52
N SER A 313 -8.37 -7.11 13.85
CA SER A 313 -8.28 -5.66 13.75
C SER A 313 -8.13 -5.06 15.14
N TRP A 314 -7.02 -4.35 15.36
CA TRP A 314 -6.66 -3.83 16.67
C TRP A 314 -6.42 -2.33 16.58
N ARG A 315 -7.43 -1.56 16.94
CA ARG A 315 -7.39 -0.09 16.84
C ARG A 315 -6.49 0.53 17.86
N GLN A 316 -5.98 1.69 17.53
CA GLN A 316 -5.14 2.50 18.43
C GLN A 316 -5.87 2.83 19.73
N ASP A 317 -7.15 3.18 19.66
CA ASP A 317 -8.08 3.34 20.78
C ASP A 317 -9.51 3.02 20.32
N ASP A 318 -10.47 2.91 21.24
CA ASP A 318 -11.86 2.61 20.93
C ASP A 318 -12.61 3.75 20.21
N SER A 319 -12.03 4.94 20.13
CA SER A 319 -12.58 6.08 19.39
C SER A 319 -12.02 6.21 17.97
N SER A 320 -10.97 5.44 17.63
CA SER A 320 -10.26 5.54 16.37
C SER A 320 -11.08 5.09 15.17
N ASP A 321 -10.75 5.68 14.03
CA ASP A 321 -11.22 5.23 12.73
C ASP A 321 -10.72 3.80 12.43
N PRO A 322 -11.47 2.97 11.65
CA PRO A 322 -11.03 1.65 11.21
C PRO A 322 -9.66 1.62 10.52
N SER A 323 -9.25 2.72 9.90
CA SER A 323 -7.94 2.86 9.25
C SER A 323 -6.76 2.98 10.22
N MET A 324 -7.00 3.21 11.52
CA MET A 324 -5.97 3.42 12.54
C MET A 324 -5.69 2.16 13.34
N ASN A 325 -5.23 1.10 12.66
CA ASN A 325 -4.88 -0.18 13.28
C ASN A 325 -3.43 -0.21 13.77
N LEU A 326 -3.19 -0.95 14.86
CA LEU A 326 -1.86 -1.25 15.41
C LEU A 326 -1.21 -2.47 14.73
N ASN A 327 -1.94 -3.20 13.90
CA ASN A 327 -1.48 -4.39 13.23
C ASN A 327 -1.73 -4.30 11.71
N TYR A 328 -1.26 -5.30 10.98
CA TYR A 328 -1.29 -5.33 9.54
C TYR A 328 -1.89 -6.66 9.06
N ILE A 329 -3.03 -6.60 8.39
CA ILE A 329 -3.79 -7.77 7.94
C ILE A 329 -4.02 -7.65 6.42
N PRO A 330 -2.99 -7.85 5.58
CA PRO A 330 -3.15 -7.69 4.14
C PRO A 330 -4.05 -8.78 3.56
N ALA A 331 -4.73 -8.49 2.46
CA ALA A 331 -5.27 -9.52 1.59
C ALA A 331 -4.12 -10.39 1.08
N LEU A 332 -4.22 -11.71 1.26
CA LEU A 332 -3.22 -12.67 0.77
C LEU A 332 -3.67 -13.19 -0.60
N THR A 333 -3.77 -12.29 -1.58
CA THR A 333 -4.09 -12.55 -2.97
C THR A 333 -3.00 -11.95 -3.86
N LYS A 334 -2.95 -12.35 -5.13
CA LYS A 334 -2.01 -11.76 -6.07
C LYS A 334 -2.23 -10.26 -6.18
N GLN A 335 -1.16 -9.48 -6.02
CA GLN A 335 -1.17 -8.06 -6.35
C GLN A 335 -0.99 -7.89 -7.86
N HIS A 336 -2.02 -7.36 -8.50
CA HIS A 336 -2.06 -7.21 -9.94
C HIS A 336 -1.43 -5.89 -10.38
N LYS A 337 -0.63 -5.96 -11.46
CA LYS A 337 -0.07 -4.78 -12.14
C LYS A 337 -1.00 -4.23 -13.24
N TYR A 338 -2.02 -4.99 -13.63
CA TYR A 338 -2.94 -4.67 -14.70
C TYR A 338 -4.26 -4.14 -14.15
N ALA A 339 -4.73 -3.01 -14.69
CA ALA A 339 -5.85 -2.26 -14.13
C ALA A 339 -7.15 -3.08 -14.07
N LEU A 340 -7.48 -3.84 -15.12
CA LEU A 340 -8.73 -4.64 -15.12
C LEU A 340 -8.67 -5.83 -14.14
N CYS A 341 -7.48 -6.36 -13.84
CA CYS A 341 -7.32 -7.41 -12.82
C CYS A 341 -7.49 -6.87 -11.38
N SER A 342 -7.40 -5.56 -11.20
CA SER A 342 -7.56 -4.88 -9.90
C SER A 342 -8.91 -4.17 -9.76
N LEU A 343 -9.89 -4.45 -10.65
CA LEU A 343 -11.22 -3.83 -10.58
C LEU A 343 -11.96 -4.21 -9.30
N PHE A 344 -11.77 -5.45 -8.85
CA PHE A 344 -12.47 -6.05 -7.72
C PHE A 344 -11.45 -6.69 -6.78
N PRO A 345 -10.78 -5.89 -5.93
CA PRO A 345 -9.82 -6.42 -4.97
C PRO A 345 -10.53 -7.23 -3.90
N HIS A 346 -9.81 -8.19 -3.30
CA HIS A 346 -10.30 -8.89 -2.12
C HIS A 346 -10.18 -8.00 -0.88
N GLU A 347 -11.29 -7.75 -0.23
CA GLU A 347 -11.36 -7.11 1.07
C GLU A 347 -11.31 -8.17 2.19
N VAL A 348 -10.55 -7.89 3.23
CA VAL A 348 -10.37 -8.83 4.35
C VAL A 348 -11.55 -8.73 5.31
N HIS A 349 -12.26 -9.84 5.53
CA HIS A 349 -13.41 -9.93 6.42
C HIS A 349 -13.03 -10.39 7.83
N ASP A 350 -12.40 -9.52 8.58
CA ASP A 350 -11.92 -9.83 9.94
C ASP A 350 -13.05 -9.98 10.97
N PHE A 351 -14.13 -9.20 10.85
CA PHE A 351 -15.25 -9.22 11.79
C PHE A 351 -15.98 -10.57 11.80
N GLY A 352 -16.36 -11.07 10.62
CA GLY A 352 -17.06 -12.35 10.45
C GLY A 352 -16.15 -13.57 10.49
N GLY A 353 -14.86 -13.35 10.60
CA GLY A 353 -13.84 -14.38 10.49
C GLY A 353 -13.62 -14.84 9.05
N GLU A 354 -12.38 -14.90 8.64
CA GLU A 354 -11.95 -15.31 7.31
C GLU A 354 -10.98 -16.48 7.39
N THR A 355 -11.17 -17.46 6.52
CA THR A 355 -10.23 -18.57 6.35
C THR A 355 -9.99 -18.84 4.87
N GLY A 356 -8.75 -19.08 4.50
CA GLY A 356 -8.39 -19.36 3.12
C GLY A 356 -6.89 -19.35 2.87
N GLY A 357 -6.50 -19.37 1.62
CA GLY A 357 -5.09 -19.38 1.25
C GLY A 357 -4.83 -19.07 -0.21
N GLN A 358 -3.56 -18.97 -0.51
CA GLN A 358 -3.02 -18.73 -1.84
C GLN A 358 -1.92 -19.74 -2.13
N ILE A 359 -1.83 -20.15 -3.38
CA ILE A 359 -0.71 -20.90 -3.93
C ILE A 359 -0.18 -20.18 -5.16
N ASP A 360 1.13 -20.06 -5.26
CA ASP A 360 1.85 -19.51 -6.40
C ASP A 360 2.86 -20.53 -6.91
N VAL A 361 2.85 -20.75 -8.23
CA VAL A 361 3.80 -21.63 -8.92
C VAL A 361 4.43 -20.81 -10.04
N PHE A 362 5.73 -20.75 -10.09
CA PHE A 362 6.45 -20.04 -11.14
C PHE A 362 7.63 -20.86 -11.65
N GLY A 363 7.96 -20.64 -12.91
CA GLY A 363 9.07 -21.38 -13.49
C GLY A 363 9.48 -20.90 -14.88
N GLU A 364 10.49 -21.59 -15.39
CA GLU A 364 11.09 -21.32 -16.69
C GLU A 364 11.09 -22.58 -17.55
N ILE A 365 10.59 -22.49 -18.78
CA ILE A 365 10.57 -23.57 -19.77
C ILE A 365 11.52 -23.18 -20.91
N PRO A 366 12.59 -23.98 -21.21
CA PRO A 366 13.47 -23.74 -22.34
C PRO A 366 12.70 -23.93 -23.66
N VAL A 367 12.23 -22.85 -24.28
CA VAL A 367 11.51 -22.87 -25.56
C VAL A 367 12.29 -22.07 -26.59
N GLY A 368 12.41 -22.60 -27.83
CA GLY A 368 13.02 -21.89 -28.96
C GLY A 368 14.53 -21.96 -29.03
N GLY A 369 15.17 -23.00 -28.45
CA GLY A 369 16.59 -23.32 -28.63
C GLY A 369 17.58 -22.37 -27.94
N ASN A 370 17.12 -21.31 -27.24
CA ASN A 370 17.99 -20.41 -26.50
C ASN A 370 17.71 -20.47 -24.98
N PRO A 371 18.56 -21.16 -24.20
CA PRO A 371 18.35 -21.31 -22.75
C PRO A 371 18.45 -19.98 -21.97
N ARG A 372 19.05 -18.94 -22.56
CA ARG A 372 19.11 -17.60 -21.94
C ARG A 372 17.82 -16.79 -22.06
N ARG A 373 16.84 -17.30 -22.81
CA ARG A 373 15.54 -16.68 -23.04
C ARG A 373 14.42 -17.72 -22.89
N PRO A 374 14.24 -18.29 -21.71
CA PRO A 374 13.16 -19.24 -21.46
C PRO A 374 11.79 -18.58 -21.61
N LEU A 375 10.75 -19.37 -21.77
CA LEU A 375 9.39 -18.97 -21.48
C LEU A 375 9.24 -19.01 -19.96
N ARG A 376 8.91 -17.88 -19.36
CA ARG A 376 8.56 -17.77 -17.94
C ARG A 376 7.07 -17.93 -17.77
N PHE A 377 6.67 -18.67 -16.78
CA PHE A 377 5.27 -18.80 -16.40
C PHE A 377 5.09 -18.52 -14.92
N ALA A 378 3.93 -17.96 -14.56
CA ALA A 378 3.46 -17.83 -13.19
C ALA A 378 1.99 -18.22 -13.15
N VAL A 379 1.64 -19.13 -12.24
CA VAL A 379 0.27 -19.54 -11.93
C VAL A 379 -0.01 -19.15 -10.50
N ASN A 380 -1.14 -18.52 -10.27
CA ASN A 380 -1.62 -18.23 -8.93
C ASN A 380 -3.05 -18.75 -8.75
N ALA A 381 -3.38 -19.18 -7.54
CA ALA A 381 -4.74 -19.47 -7.15
C ALA A 381 -4.93 -19.07 -5.69
N SER A 382 -6.04 -18.41 -5.38
CA SER A 382 -6.41 -18.04 -4.02
C SER A 382 -7.91 -18.27 -3.79
N MET A 383 -8.28 -18.58 -2.55
CA MET A 383 -9.68 -18.71 -2.15
C MET A 383 -9.84 -18.37 -0.67
N TYR A 384 -10.83 -17.53 -0.36
CA TYR A 384 -11.19 -17.09 0.98
C TYR A 384 -12.68 -17.27 1.21
N ARG A 385 -13.03 -17.73 2.38
CA ARG A 385 -14.42 -17.95 2.82
C ARG A 385 -14.62 -17.42 4.22
N ASN A 386 -15.85 -17.04 4.56
CA ASN A 386 -16.24 -16.85 5.96
C ASN A 386 -15.98 -18.13 6.76
N MET A 387 -15.64 -17.99 8.03
CA MET A 387 -15.57 -19.14 8.93
C MET A 387 -16.96 -19.75 9.12
N GLU A 388 -17.00 -21.07 9.28
CA GLU A 388 -18.23 -21.78 9.62
C GLU A 388 -18.79 -21.26 10.95
N ARG A 389 -20.04 -20.82 10.96
CA ARG A 389 -20.73 -20.36 12.17
C ARG A 389 -21.32 -21.54 12.91
N ASN A 390 -21.07 -21.62 14.21
CA ASN A 390 -21.64 -22.63 15.11
C ASN A 390 -22.37 -21.93 16.28
N GLY A 391 -23.65 -21.62 16.08
CA GLY A 391 -24.41 -20.78 17.00
C GLY A 391 -23.88 -19.34 17.01
N ASP A 392 -23.52 -18.85 18.19
CA ASP A 392 -22.97 -17.49 18.37
C ASP A 392 -21.43 -17.41 18.22
N THR A 393 -20.78 -18.54 17.92
CA THR A 393 -19.33 -18.63 17.78
C THR A 393 -18.92 -19.06 16.37
N TYR A 394 -17.71 -18.72 15.96
CA TYR A 394 -17.12 -19.21 14.72
C TYR A 394 -16.20 -20.40 15.02
N ARG A 395 -16.28 -21.43 14.16
CA ARG A 395 -15.33 -22.54 14.19
C ARG A 395 -14.02 -22.09 13.58
N PHE A 396 -13.05 -21.80 14.41
CA PHE A 396 -11.72 -21.39 13.95
C PHE A 396 -11.12 -22.44 13.00
N MET A 397 -10.56 -21.98 11.86
CA MET A 397 -10.13 -22.79 10.72
C MET A 397 -11.28 -23.56 10.02
N GLY A 398 -12.53 -23.33 10.36
CA GLY A 398 -13.68 -23.94 9.69
C GLY A 398 -13.85 -23.37 8.28
N PHE A 399 -13.75 -24.25 7.28
CA PHE A 399 -13.85 -23.90 5.87
C PHE A 399 -15.23 -24.28 5.32
N GLY A 400 -16.28 -23.58 5.72
CA GLY A 400 -17.66 -23.95 5.38
C GLY A 400 -18.62 -22.79 5.14
N GLY A 401 -18.20 -21.55 5.44
CA GLY A 401 -19.01 -20.35 5.24
C GLY A 401 -19.13 -19.90 3.77
N ASP A 402 -19.71 -18.73 3.57
CA ASP A 402 -19.89 -18.12 2.24
C ASP A 402 -18.55 -17.78 1.59
N LEU A 403 -18.52 -17.80 0.26
CA LEU A 403 -17.34 -17.39 -0.51
C LEU A 403 -17.17 -15.88 -0.39
N LEU A 404 -15.97 -15.44 0.02
CA LEU A 404 -15.56 -14.04 0.05
C LEU A 404 -14.82 -13.66 -1.21
N PHE A 405 -13.91 -14.53 -1.67
CA PHE A 405 -13.11 -14.29 -2.87
C PHE A 405 -12.51 -15.60 -3.39
N ALA A 406 -12.45 -15.76 -4.69
CA ALA A 406 -11.61 -16.77 -5.33
C ALA A 406 -10.98 -16.21 -6.60
N GLU A 407 -9.75 -16.60 -6.85
CA GLU A 407 -9.01 -16.19 -8.04
C GLU A 407 -8.14 -17.33 -8.56
N ALA A 408 -8.02 -17.42 -9.88
CA ALA A 408 -7.02 -18.24 -10.55
C ALA A 408 -6.44 -17.48 -11.75
N GLY A 409 -5.11 -17.44 -11.85
CA GLY A 409 -4.42 -16.70 -12.90
C GLY A 409 -3.24 -17.46 -13.50
N LEU A 410 -2.97 -17.17 -14.77
CA LEU A 410 -1.79 -17.62 -15.51
C LEU A 410 -1.15 -16.42 -16.19
N GLU A 411 0.14 -16.25 -16.04
CA GLU A 411 0.95 -15.27 -16.76
C GLU A 411 2.09 -15.98 -17.50
N LEU A 412 2.27 -15.64 -18.78
CA LEU A 412 3.34 -16.14 -19.64
C LEU A 412 4.17 -14.97 -20.13
N GLU A 413 5.46 -14.95 -19.83
CA GLU A 413 6.41 -13.94 -20.31
C GLU A 413 7.44 -14.57 -21.25
N LYS A 414 7.67 -13.96 -22.41
CA LYS A 414 8.69 -14.37 -23.36
C LYS A 414 9.51 -13.19 -23.89
N LYS A 415 10.84 -13.31 -23.79
CA LYS A 415 11.79 -12.45 -24.50
C LYS A 415 12.17 -13.12 -25.82
N TRP A 416 11.72 -12.57 -26.94
CA TRP A 416 11.98 -13.10 -28.28
C TRP A 416 13.36 -12.73 -28.81
N GLY A 417 13.84 -11.56 -28.41
CA GLY A 417 15.12 -10.99 -28.79
C GLY A 417 15.67 -10.06 -27.69
N PRO A 418 16.72 -9.28 -27.98
CA PRO A 418 17.14 -8.20 -27.12
C PRO A 418 16.07 -7.11 -27.02
N ASP A 419 15.27 -6.94 -28.07
CA ASP A 419 14.42 -5.78 -28.29
C ASP A 419 12.93 -6.04 -28.04
N TRP A 420 12.51 -7.33 -27.99
CA TRP A 420 11.11 -7.71 -27.87
C TRP A 420 10.83 -8.56 -26.65
N LYS A 421 9.84 -8.14 -25.88
CA LYS A 421 9.25 -8.88 -24.78
C LYS A 421 7.72 -8.88 -24.91
N THR A 422 7.09 -10.04 -24.72
CA THR A 422 5.64 -10.16 -24.65
C THR A 422 5.22 -10.79 -23.34
N ILE A 423 4.10 -10.35 -22.81
CA ILE A 423 3.40 -10.97 -21.70
C ILE A 423 1.96 -11.23 -22.15
N VAL A 424 1.48 -12.44 -21.87
CA VAL A 424 0.06 -12.80 -22.02
C VAL A 424 -0.41 -13.31 -20.67
N ALA A 425 -1.50 -12.75 -20.16
CA ALA A 425 -2.08 -13.20 -18.90
C ALA A 425 -3.58 -13.45 -19.04
N GLY A 426 -4.07 -14.42 -18.27
CA GLY A 426 -5.48 -14.69 -18.06
C GLY A 426 -5.76 -14.81 -16.58
N THR A 427 -6.83 -14.18 -16.10
CA THR A 427 -7.27 -14.21 -14.71
C THR A 427 -8.76 -14.47 -14.65
N TRP A 428 -9.17 -15.37 -13.78
CA TRP A 428 -10.56 -15.58 -13.38
C TRP A 428 -10.72 -15.17 -11.92
N GLN A 429 -11.76 -14.39 -11.62
CA GLN A 429 -12.11 -13.94 -10.26
C GLN A 429 -13.57 -14.25 -9.97
N ARG A 430 -13.88 -14.58 -8.73
CA ARG A 430 -15.23 -14.77 -8.20
C ARG A 430 -15.34 -14.14 -6.83
N HIS A 431 -16.35 -13.32 -6.63
CA HIS A 431 -16.61 -12.63 -5.36
C HIS A 431 -18.10 -12.28 -5.25
N PRO A 432 -18.61 -11.97 -4.03
CA PRO A 432 -19.96 -11.45 -3.87
C PRO A 432 -20.15 -10.11 -4.58
N GLU A 433 -21.30 -9.88 -5.19
CA GLU A 433 -21.64 -8.59 -5.81
C GLU A 433 -21.95 -7.50 -4.76
N THR A 434 -22.12 -7.89 -3.50
CA THR A 434 -22.52 -7.03 -2.37
C THR A 434 -21.54 -5.94 -2.01
N SER A 435 -20.24 -6.13 -2.21
CA SER A 435 -19.21 -5.19 -1.76
C SER A 435 -19.30 -3.80 -2.39
N ARG A 436 -19.98 -3.67 -3.52
CA ARG A 436 -19.96 -2.44 -4.31
C ARG A 436 -21.27 -1.66 -4.35
N TYR A 437 -22.41 -2.34 -4.27
CA TYR A 437 -23.73 -1.73 -4.50
C TYR A 437 -24.75 -1.99 -3.39
N GLY A 438 -24.33 -2.59 -2.27
CA GLY A 438 -25.17 -2.89 -1.11
C GLY A 438 -26.18 -4.03 -1.36
N PHE A 439 -26.29 -4.95 -0.41
CA PHE A 439 -27.33 -5.99 -0.29
C PHE A 439 -27.65 -6.82 -1.55
N GLY A 440 -26.68 -7.48 -2.13
CA GLY A 440 -26.91 -8.53 -3.13
C GLY A 440 -26.42 -9.88 -2.64
N THR A 441 -27.11 -10.95 -2.96
CA THR A 441 -26.73 -12.34 -2.64
C THR A 441 -26.11 -13.06 -3.83
N MET A 442 -25.80 -12.35 -4.91
CA MET A 442 -25.29 -12.93 -6.15
C MET A 442 -23.76 -12.95 -6.16
N GLU A 443 -23.19 -14.08 -6.53
CA GLU A 443 -21.78 -14.20 -6.80
C GLU A 443 -21.46 -13.73 -8.23
N MET A 444 -20.48 -12.86 -8.35
CA MET A 444 -20.02 -12.33 -9.65
C MET A 444 -18.78 -13.09 -10.11
N ASN A 445 -18.75 -13.51 -11.37
CA ASN A 445 -17.59 -14.10 -12.02
C ASN A 445 -17.05 -13.13 -13.06
N THR A 446 -15.74 -12.90 -13.02
CA THR A 446 -15.04 -12.04 -13.97
C THR A 446 -13.89 -12.81 -14.61
N GLN A 447 -13.78 -12.72 -15.94
CA GLN A 447 -12.68 -13.29 -16.72
C GLN A 447 -11.93 -12.14 -17.38
N ILE A 448 -10.61 -12.10 -17.20
CA ILE A 448 -9.77 -11.03 -17.70
C ILE A 448 -8.66 -11.63 -18.56
N VAL A 449 -8.39 -11.02 -19.71
CA VAL A 449 -7.24 -11.33 -20.55
C VAL A 449 -6.40 -10.09 -20.78
N VAL A 450 -5.09 -10.27 -20.82
CA VAL A 450 -4.10 -9.20 -21.01
C VAL A 450 -3.09 -9.61 -22.06
N GLY A 451 -2.77 -8.67 -22.95
CA GLY A 451 -1.62 -8.72 -23.84
C GLY A 451 -0.75 -7.49 -23.63
N ASP A 452 0.53 -7.67 -23.30
CA ASP A 452 1.49 -6.59 -23.08
C ASP A 452 2.75 -6.85 -23.91
N VAL A 453 3.11 -5.88 -24.74
CA VAL A 453 4.26 -5.94 -25.66
C VAL A 453 5.18 -4.77 -25.38
N LEU A 454 6.43 -5.06 -25.06
CA LEU A 454 7.51 -4.08 -24.97
C LEU A 454 8.46 -4.24 -26.14
N TRP A 455 8.65 -3.16 -26.89
CA TRP A 455 9.60 -3.07 -28.00
C TRP A 455 10.66 -2.00 -27.76
N GLN A 456 11.91 -2.42 -27.67
CA GLN A 456 13.08 -1.52 -27.63
C GLN A 456 13.43 -1.09 -29.06
N MET A 457 12.82 -0.02 -29.54
CA MET A 457 12.96 0.48 -30.94
C MET A 457 14.40 0.91 -31.25
N THR A 458 15.05 1.56 -30.29
CA THR A 458 16.45 1.98 -30.33
C THR A 458 17.06 1.83 -28.92
N PRO A 459 18.39 1.92 -28.74
CA PRO A 459 18.99 1.92 -27.40
C PRO A 459 18.45 3.00 -26.45
N LYS A 460 17.75 4.02 -26.98
CA LYS A 460 17.21 5.13 -26.20
C LYS A 460 15.70 5.26 -26.26
N THR A 461 15.02 4.49 -27.09
CA THR A 461 13.56 4.64 -27.30
C THR A 461 12.88 3.29 -27.16
N SER A 462 11.89 3.21 -26.29
CA SER A 462 11.04 2.04 -26.10
C SER A 462 9.57 2.38 -26.33
N LEU A 463 8.83 1.42 -26.86
CA LEU A 463 7.39 1.44 -26.99
C LEU A 463 6.81 0.28 -26.20
N ARG A 464 5.83 0.55 -25.33
CA ARG A 464 4.99 -0.47 -24.70
C ARG A 464 3.55 -0.29 -25.13
N VAL A 465 2.90 -1.38 -25.50
CA VAL A 465 1.48 -1.43 -25.81
C VAL A 465 0.87 -2.51 -24.95
N GLU A 466 -0.14 -2.13 -24.19
CA GLU A 466 -0.91 -3.01 -23.33
C GLU A 466 -2.37 -2.97 -23.71
N LEU A 467 -2.99 -4.13 -23.85
CA LEU A 467 -4.41 -4.30 -24.12
C LEU A 467 -5.00 -5.26 -23.09
N GLN A 468 -6.12 -4.89 -22.52
CA GLN A 468 -6.85 -5.70 -21.57
C GLN A 468 -8.32 -5.78 -21.94
N HIS A 469 -8.93 -6.91 -21.60
CA HIS A 469 -10.38 -7.08 -21.74
C HIS A 469 -10.92 -7.91 -20.58
N ALA A 470 -12.05 -7.49 -20.00
CA ALA A 470 -12.75 -8.23 -18.96
C ALA A 470 -14.20 -8.51 -19.34
N TRP A 471 -14.66 -9.73 -19.04
CA TRP A 471 -16.04 -10.17 -19.10
C TRP A 471 -16.50 -10.47 -17.68
N SER A 472 -17.63 -9.88 -17.27
CA SER A 472 -18.26 -10.14 -15.98
C SER A 472 -19.72 -10.55 -16.21
N ASP A 473 -20.26 -11.34 -15.31
CA ASP A 473 -21.69 -11.67 -15.23
C ASP A 473 -22.46 -10.70 -14.31
N SER A 474 -21.80 -9.66 -13.79
CA SER A 474 -22.44 -8.54 -13.11
C SER A 474 -23.51 -7.89 -13.97
N LYS A 475 -24.55 -7.32 -13.36
CA LYS A 475 -25.57 -6.56 -14.07
C LYS A 475 -25.04 -5.21 -14.57
N ASP A 476 -24.17 -4.56 -13.80
CA ASP A 476 -23.74 -3.19 -14.04
C ASP A 476 -22.34 -3.11 -14.66
N ASP A 477 -21.47 -4.09 -14.42
CA ASP A 477 -20.08 -4.09 -14.86
C ASP A 477 -19.76 -5.24 -15.83
N GLN A 478 -20.53 -5.36 -16.93
CA GLN A 478 -20.49 -6.58 -17.77
C GLN A 478 -19.23 -6.71 -18.63
N ARG A 479 -18.75 -5.61 -19.24
CA ARG A 479 -17.63 -5.68 -20.18
C ARG A 479 -16.74 -4.45 -20.12
N TRP A 480 -15.48 -4.69 -19.88
CA TRP A 480 -14.46 -3.65 -19.86
C TRP A 480 -13.42 -3.89 -20.93
N ALA A 481 -12.97 -2.82 -21.56
CA ALA A 481 -11.79 -2.80 -22.42
C ALA A 481 -10.83 -1.71 -21.93
N MET A 482 -9.53 -1.98 -21.97
CA MET A 482 -8.50 -1.01 -21.62
C MET A 482 -7.34 -1.11 -22.60
N GLY A 483 -6.79 0.04 -22.99
CA GLY A 483 -5.59 0.18 -23.78
C GLY A 483 -4.63 1.19 -23.17
N LEU A 484 -3.33 0.88 -23.21
CA LEU A 484 -2.24 1.76 -22.79
C LEU A 484 -1.15 1.76 -23.86
N VAL A 485 -0.64 2.95 -24.17
CA VAL A 485 0.56 3.14 -24.99
C VAL A 485 1.55 4.01 -24.23
N GLU A 486 2.77 3.52 -24.04
CA GLU A 486 3.88 4.24 -23.40
C GLU A 486 5.06 4.38 -24.37
N LEU A 487 5.62 5.58 -24.44
CA LEU A 487 6.86 5.90 -25.17
C LEU A 487 7.91 6.36 -24.18
N GLY A 488 8.96 5.55 -24.03
CA GLY A 488 10.12 5.88 -23.21
C GLY A 488 11.26 6.49 -24.04
N PHE A 489 11.84 7.58 -23.55
CA PHE A 489 13.01 8.26 -24.13
C PHE A 489 14.11 8.30 -23.08
N ALA A 490 15.00 7.31 -23.13
CA ALA A 490 16.13 7.26 -22.19
C ALA A 490 17.07 8.44 -22.37
N PRO A 491 17.61 8.99 -21.28
CA PRO A 491 17.61 8.42 -19.94
C PRO A 491 16.48 8.92 -19.04
N SER A 492 15.56 9.79 -19.47
CA SER A 492 14.84 10.63 -18.51
C SER A 492 13.34 10.79 -18.74
N TRP A 493 12.84 10.64 -19.95
CA TRP A 493 11.46 10.99 -20.28
C TRP A 493 10.61 9.76 -20.62
N MET A 494 9.35 9.81 -20.21
CA MET A 494 8.30 8.88 -20.63
C MET A 494 7.02 9.68 -20.87
N VAL A 495 6.29 9.33 -21.92
CA VAL A 495 4.95 9.82 -22.18
C VAL A 495 4.00 8.64 -22.35
N TYR A 496 2.76 8.79 -21.91
CA TYR A 496 1.77 7.72 -22.03
C TYR A 496 0.37 8.28 -22.29
N ILE A 497 -0.46 7.41 -22.84
CA ILE A 497 -1.89 7.59 -22.94
C ILE A 497 -2.56 6.26 -22.66
N SER A 498 -3.65 6.29 -21.90
CA SER A 498 -4.50 5.13 -21.62
C SER A 498 -5.98 5.51 -21.72
N ASP A 499 -6.81 4.52 -22.01
CA ASP A 499 -8.25 4.63 -21.96
C ASP A 499 -8.85 3.31 -21.47
N MET A 500 -9.80 3.39 -20.56
CA MET A 500 -10.55 2.26 -20.04
C MET A 500 -12.03 2.57 -20.14
N CYS A 501 -12.81 1.65 -20.68
CA CYS A 501 -14.23 1.85 -20.92
C CYS A 501 -15.05 0.63 -20.50
N ASN A 502 -16.12 0.85 -19.74
CA ASN A 502 -17.19 -0.13 -19.56
C ASN A 502 -18.22 0.07 -20.68
N TYR A 503 -18.10 -0.70 -21.75
CA TYR A 503 -18.89 -0.50 -22.97
C TYR A 503 -20.18 -1.33 -23.03
N LYS A 504 -20.54 -2.03 -21.97
CA LYS A 504 -21.79 -2.78 -21.84
C LYS A 504 -22.34 -2.72 -20.41
N SER A 505 -22.50 -1.49 -19.90
CA SER A 505 -23.22 -1.19 -18.67
C SER A 505 -24.68 -0.83 -18.96
N TYR A 506 -25.51 -0.72 -17.93
CA TYR A 506 -26.89 -0.23 -18.04
C TYR A 506 -27.00 1.28 -18.33
N GLY A 507 -25.88 2.02 -18.29
CA GLY A 507 -25.79 3.45 -18.53
C GLY A 507 -25.02 3.80 -19.80
N ASP A 508 -24.53 5.04 -19.84
CA ASP A 508 -23.66 5.53 -20.90
C ASP A 508 -22.28 4.85 -20.82
N ASN A 509 -21.68 4.59 -21.97
CA ASN A 509 -20.32 4.07 -22.05
C ASN A 509 -19.34 5.16 -21.63
N ILE A 510 -18.91 5.14 -20.37
CA ILE A 510 -17.97 6.13 -19.84
C ILE A 510 -16.55 5.70 -20.17
N HIS A 511 -15.81 6.63 -20.77
CA HIS A 511 -14.38 6.50 -21.03
C HIS A 511 -13.59 7.15 -19.91
N TYR A 512 -12.73 6.37 -19.27
CA TYR A 512 -11.78 6.80 -18.24
C TYR A 512 -10.38 6.85 -18.85
N TYR A 513 -10.08 8.00 -19.42
CA TYR A 513 -8.81 8.26 -20.11
C TYR A 513 -7.82 8.95 -19.20
N ASP A 514 -6.53 8.67 -19.40
CA ASP A 514 -5.44 9.39 -18.75
C ASP A 514 -4.27 9.55 -19.73
N ALA A 515 -3.67 10.74 -19.75
CA ALA A 515 -2.50 11.03 -20.55
C ALA A 515 -1.49 11.80 -19.70
N GLY A 516 -0.23 11.39 -19.77
CA GLY A 516 0.76 11.99 -18.91
C GLY A 516 2.18 11.96 -19.46
N VAL A 517 3.02 12.76 -18.81
CA VAL A 517 4.45 12.84 -19.05
C VAL A 517 5.19 12.71 -17.72
N SER A 518 6.24 11.92 -17.70
CA SER A 518 7.13 11.81 -16.55
C SER A 518 8.57 12.11 -16.93
N TYR A 519 9.29 12.68 -15.98
CA TYR A 519 10.71 12.98 -16.04
C TYR A 519 11.41 12.42 -14.81
N ALA A 520 12.47 11.65 -15.01
CA ALA A 520 13.27 11.11 -13.92
C ALA A 520 14.75 11.25 -14.23
N ARG A 521 15.48 12.00 -13.42
CA ARG A 521 16.94 12.16 -13.58
C ARG A 521 17.61 12.53 -12.27
N LYS A 522 18.64 11.73 -11.88
CA LYS A 522 19.41 11.95 -10.66
C LYS A 522 18.50 12.04 -9.42
N PHE A 523 18.39 13.23 -8.85
CA PHE A 523 17.66 13.53 -7.62
C PHE A 523 16.19 13.93 -7.85
N LEU A 524 15.76 14.18 -9.11
CA LEU A 524 14.42 14.70 -9.43
C LEU A 524 13.60 13.64 -10.18
N ARG A 525 12.38 13.42 -9.72
CA ARG A 525 11.28 12.79 -10.46
C ARG A 525 10.12 13.77 -10.49
N ALA A 526 9.47 13.90 -11.64
CA ALA A 526 8.28 14.71 -11.80
C ALA A 526 7.34 14.03 -12.78
N GLN A 527 6.05 14.08 -12.51
CA GLN A 527 4.99 13.56 -13.36
C GLN A 527 3.88 14.60 -13.44
N LEU A 528 3.29 14.73 -14.61
CA LEU A 528 2.08 15.50 -14.86
C LEU A 528 1.14 14.64 -15.69
N SER A 529 -0.09 14.49 -15.27
CA SER A 529 -1.13 13.85 -16.07
C SER A 529 -2.44 14.63 -16.04
N TYR A 530 -3.28 14.33 -17.02
CA TYR A 530 -4.65 14.80 -17.13
C TYR A 530 -5.56 13.66 -17.56
N GLY A 531 -6.63 13.45 -16.82
CA GLY A 531 -7.54 12.37 -17.12
C GLY A 531 -8.88 12.44 -16.41
N ARG A 532 -9.74 11.50 -16.79
CA ARG A 532 -10.97 11.13 -16.09
C ARG A 532 -10.72 9.82 -15.38
N HIS A 533 -10.82 9.83 -14.07
CA HIS A 533 -10.53 8.70 -13.19
C HIS A 533 -11.82 8.08 -12.67
N ARG A 534 -11.88 6.76 -12.71
CA ARG A 534 -12.98 5.96 -12.19
C ARG A 534 -12.99 5.96 -10.67
N ALA A 535 -14.17 5.94 -10.08
CA ALA A 535 -14.31 5.60 -8.68
C ALA A 535 -13.80 4.18 -8.41
N GLY A 536 -13.20 3.97 -7.26
CA GLY A 536 -12.71 2.66 -6.87
C GLY A 536 -12.05 2.64 -5.51
N GLU A 537 -11.80 1.44 -5.05
CA GLU A 537 -11.10 1.17 -3.79
C GLU A 537 -9.64 0.88 -4.04
N THR A 538 -8.80 1.45 -3.21
CA THR A 538 -7.37 1.12 -3.09
C THR A 538 -7.16 0.52 -1.71
N CYS A 539 -6.64 -0.70 -1.66
CA CYS A 539 -6.48 -1.43 -0.42
C CYS A 539 -5.01 -1.72 -0.11
N SER A 540 -4.60 -1.54 1.14
CA SER A 540 -3.29 -1.93 1.66
C SER A 540 -3.44 -2.34 3.13
N GLY A 541 -2.80 -3.45 3.53
CA GLY A 541 -2.73 -3.89 4.92
C GLY A 541 -4.07 -4.28 5.56
N GLY A 542 -5.10 -4.58 4.77
CA GLY A 542 -6.46 -4.83 5.25
C GLY A 542 -7.29 -3.57 5.46
N ILE A 543 -6.78 -2.43 5.02
CA ILE A 543 -7.47 -1.15 5.03
C ILE A 543 -7.75 -0.75 3.59
N CYS A 544 -8.99 -0.40 3.28
CA CYS A 544 -9.40 0.07 1.96
C CYS A 544 -9.78 1.55 2.02
N ARG A 545 -9.38 2.29 1.00
CA ARG A 545 -9.70 3.70 0.80
C ARG A 545 -10.48 3.86 -0.49
N TYR A 546 -11.68 4.40 -0.38
CA TYR A 546 -12.47 4.75 -1.55
C TYR A 546 -11.99 6.07 -2.15
N VAL A 547 -11.69 6.07 -3.44
CA VAL A 547 -11.40 7.27 -4.22
C VAL A 547 -12.60 7.55 -5.11
N PRO A 548 -13.29 8.69 -4.97
CA PRO A 548 -14.41 9.06 -5.83
C PRO A 548 -13.92 9.30 -7.27
N GLU A 549 -14.82 9.19 -8.23
CA GLU A 549 -14.51 9.55 -9.61
C GLU A 549 -14.27 11.05 -9.75
N TYR A 550 -13.35 11.42 -10.63
CA TYR A 550 -13.03 12.81 -10.92
C TYR A 550 -12.41 12.97 -12.30
N THR A 551 -12.43 14.21 -12.79
CA THR A 551 -11.64 14.63 -13.96
C THR A 551 -10.73 15.76 -13.55
N GLY A 552 -9.45 15.70 -13.96
CA GLY A 552 -8.52 16.74 -13.57
C GLY A 552 -7.06 16.46 -13.89
N PHE A 553 -6.20 17.31 -13.33
CA PHE A 553 -4.74 17.17 -13.41
C PHE A 553 -4.21 16.53 -12.15
N ASN A 554 -3.23 15.63 -12.31
CA ASN A 554 -2.39 15.13 -11.23
C ASN A 554 -0.95 15.55 -11.48
N ILE A 555 -0.30 16.06 -10.43
CA ILE A 555 1.09 16.49 -10.46
C ILE A 555 1.81 15.80 -9.30
N GLU A 556 2.91 15.14 -9.59
CA GLU A 556 3.76 14.50 -8.58
C GLU A 556 5.20 14.98 -8.76
N VAL A 557 5.83 15.34 -7.65
CA VAL A 557 7.24 15.75 -7.64
C VAL A 557 7.94 15.05 -6.47
N SER A 558 9.05 14.40 -6.75
CA SER A 558 9.90 13.79 -5.73
C SER A 558 11.35 14.23 -5.92
N ILE A 559 11.96 14.72 -4.85
CA ILE A 559 13.36 15.17 -4.82
C ILE A 559 14.06 14.45 -3.68
N ILE A 560 15.19 13.80 -3.97
CA ILE A 560 16.01 13.06 -3.01
C ILE A 560 17.42 13.67 -3.02
N LEU A 561 17.96 14.04 -1.83
CA LEU A 561 19.24 14.73 -1.63
C LEU A 561 20.28 13.82 -0.95
#